data_fcccd55ed08801ddc9458ff6e7cc77f6
#
_entry.id   fcccd55ed08801ddc9458ff6e7cc77f6
#
_cell.length_a   1.000
_cell.length_b   1.000
_cell.length_c   1.000
_cell.angle_alpha   90.00
_cell.angle_beta   90.00
_cell.angle_gamma   90.00
#
_symmetry.space_group_name_H-M   'P 1'
#
loop_
_entity.id
_entity.type
_entity.pdbx_description
1 polymer ?
#
loop_
_entity_poly.entity_id
_entity_poly.type
_entity_poly.pdbx_seq_one_letter_code
_entity_poly.pdbx_strand_id
1 'polypeptide(L)'
;AAERAAKALGSVEHKVITLDLGAIGGSALTDTSIDVPETQTQGVPITYVPARNTVFLSIALGWAEVLEADDIFIGVNAVDYSGYPDCRPDYIAAYESMANLATRAGTEGHRLRIRTPLIDLSKAEIVKRGVALGVDYGLTVSCYQADDDGRACGVCDSCRLRRFGFEAAGVDDPTRYR
;
A
#
# COMPACT_ATOMS: atom_id res chain seq x y z
N ALA A 1 -4.98 9.28 8.08
CA ALA A 1 -5.57 9.00 6.74
C ALA A 1 -6.40 7.72 6.78
N ALA A 2 -5.81 6.54 7.11
CA ALA A 2 -6.49 5.23 7.03
C ALA A 2 -7.83 5.16 7.77
N GLU A 3 -7.89 5.63 9.01
CA GLU A 3 -9.12 5.65 9.81
C GLU A 3 -10.24 6.49 9.15
N ARG A 4 -9.89 7.68 8.61
CA ARG A 4 -10.84 8.54 7.90
C ARG A 4 -11.36 7.86 6.63
N ALA A 5 -10.49 7.20 5.87
CA ALA A 5 -10.86 6.45 4.68
C ALA A 5 -11.77 5.26 5.02
N ALA A 6 -11.42 4.46 6.03
CA ALA A 6 -12.24 3.34 6.47
C ALA A 6 -13.65 3.78 6.88
N LYS A 7 -13.75 4.87 7.66
CA LYS A 7 -15.04 5.44 8.05
C LYS A 7 -15.86 5.95 6.84
N ALA A 8 -15.22 6.65 5.92
CA ALA A 8 -15.88 7.19 4.72
C ALA A 8 -16.39 6.08 3.79
N LEU A 9 -15.67 4.95 3.74
CA LEU A 9 -16.03 3.77 2.93
C LEU A 9 -17.03 2.83 3.65
N GLY A 10 -17.42 3.13 4.89
CA GLY A 10 -18.39 2.32 5.64
C GLY A 10 -17.84 0.97 6.09
N SER A 11 -16.54 0.87 6.39
CA SER A 11 -15.94 -0.36 6.92
C SER A 11 -16.67 -0.80 8.19
N VAL A 12 -17.01 -2.08 8.28
CA VAL A 12 -17.70 -2.67 9.44
C VAL A 12 -16.79 -2.65 10.67
N GLU A 13 -15.51 -2.90 10.47
CA GLU A 13 -14.48 -2.86 11.52
C GLU A 13 -13.20 -2.24 10.98
N HIS A 14 -12.47 -1.49 11.81
CA HIS A 14 -11.15 -0.97 11.56
C HIS A 14 -10.24 -1.30 12.72
N LYS A 15 -9.19 -2.08 12.47
CA LYS A 15 -8.24 -2.50 13.49
C LYS A 15 -6.89 -1.82 13.29
N VAL A 16 -6.34 -1.26 14.37
CA VAL A 16 -5.00 -0.67 14.38
C VAL A 16 -4.08 -1.60 15.17
N ILE A 17 -3.00 -2.03 14.53
CA ILE A 17 -1.95 -2.84 15.14
C ILE A 17 -0.64 -2.07 15.08
N THR A 18 -0.01 -1.88 16.23
CA THR A 18 1.26 -1.15 16.33
C THR A 18 2.42 -2.12 16.19
N LEU A 19 3.31 -1.83 15.23
CA LEU A 19 4.55 -2.57 14.99
C LEU A 19 5.70 -1.58 14.86
N ASP A 20 6.78 -1.85 15.57
CA ASP A 20 8.02 -1.08 15.42
C ASP A 20 8.91 -1.69 14.33
N LEU A 21 8.65 -1.36 13.08
CA LEU A 21 9.52 -1.72 11.95
C LEU A 21 10.82 -0.88 11.93
N GLY A 22 10.86 0.23 12.67
CA GLY A 22 12.05 1.04 12.84
C GLY A 22 13.17 0.30 13.57
N ALA A 23 12.84 -0.58 14.49
CA ALA A 23 13.81 -1.43 15.19
C ALA A 23 14.60 -2.37 14.26
N ILE A 24 14.08 -2.65 13.05
CA ILE A 24 14.77 -3.44 12.03
C ILE A 24 15.75 -2.56 11.25
N GLY A 25 15.39 -1.28 11.01
CA GLY A 25 16.18 -0.33 10.24
C GLY A 25 16.18 -0.58 8.73
N GLY A 26 17.17 0.01 8.04
CA GLY A 26 17.46 -0.26 6.62
C GLY A 26 16.54 0.44 5.62
N SER A 27 15.70 1.39 6.03
CA SER A 27 14.86 2.18 5.14
C SER A 27 14.75 3.63 5.60
N ALA A 28 14.80 4.55 4.65
CA ALA A 28 14.55 5.98 4.90
C ALA A 28 13.13 6.29 5.41
N LEU A 29 12.20 5.33 5.40
CA LEU A 29 10.86 5.49 5.95
C LEU A 29 10.74 5.07 7.41
N THR A 30 11.73 4.37 7.95
CA THR A 30 11.72 3.84 9.31
C THR A 30 12.95 4.21 10.11
N ASP A 31 13.98 4.74 9.47
CA ASP A 31 15.23 5.18 10.08
C ASP A 31 15.44 6.68 9.80
N THR A 32 15.30 7.51 10.82
CA THR A 32 15.41 8.98 10.72
C THR A 32 16.82 9.48 10.43
N SER A 33 17.83 8.61 10.50
CA SER A 33 19.22 8.93 10.11
C SER A 33 19.43 8.85 8.60
N ILE A 34 18.47 8.32 7.84
CA ILE A 34 18.54 8.15 6.39
C ILE A 34 17.58 9.15 5.74
N ASP A 35 18.10 10.03 4.90
CA ASP A 35 17.28 11.00 4.18
C ASP A 35 16.43 10.34 3.08
N VAL A 36 15.17 10.80 2.94
CA VAL A 36 14.30 10.40 1.84
C VAL A 36 14.77 11.11 0.57
N PRO A 37 15.14 10.38 -0.51
CA PRO A 37 15.63 11.00 -1.74
C PRO A 37 14.57 11.89 -2.40
N GLU A 38 15.03 13.04 -2.90
CA GLU A 38 14.23 13.95 -3.75
C GLU A 38 14.40 13.67 -5.25
N THR A 39 15.30 12.76 -5.61
CA THR A 39 15.56 12.34 -7.00
C THR A 39 15.16 10.89 -7.21
N GLN A 40 14.84 10.57 -8.48
CA GLN A 40 14.52 9.19 -8.85
C GLN A 40 15.72 8.27 -8.61
N THR A 41 15.49 7.14 -7.94
CA THR A 41 16.50 6.11 -7.68
C THR A 41 16.36 4.95 -8.66
N GLN A 42 17.49 4.28 -8.98
CA GLN A 42 17.48 3.04 -9.77
C GLN A 42 17.57 1.82 -8.84
N GLY A 43 16.97 0.71 -9.25
CA GLY A 43 16.95 -0.51 -8.46
C GLY A 43 15.95 -0.45 -7.30
N VAL A 44 16.18 -1.23 -6.24
CA VAL A 44 15.33 -1.19 -5.02
C VAL A 44 15.63 0.12 -4.29
N PRO A 45 14.65 1.03 -4.13
CA PRO A 45 14.91 2.33 -3.53
C PRO A 45 15.15 2.21 -2.02
N ILE A 46 15.91 3.16 -1.45
CA ILE A 46 16.18 3.21 -0.01
C ILE A 46 14.91 3.42 0.85
N THR A 47 13.80 3.79 0.22
CA THR A 47 12.46 3.87 0.85
C THR A 47 11.76 2.51 0.94
N TYR A 48 12.35 1.44 0.40
CA TYR A 48 11.85 0.09 0.63
C TYR A 48 12.03 -0.29 2.10
N VAL A 49 10.94 -0.58 2.77
CA VAL A 49 10.97 -1.14 4.14
C VAL A 49 11.09 -2.66 4.01
N PRO A 50 12.16 -3.28 4.50
CA PRO A 50 12.40 -4.71 4.33
C PRO A 50 11.21 -5.58 4.72
N ALA A 51 10.73 -6.40 3.78
CA ALA A 51 9.62 -7.36 3.96
C ALA A 51 8.32 -6.76 4.52
N ARG A 52 8.07 -5.45 4.38
CA ARG A 52 6.90 -4.78 4.97
C ARG A 52 5.58 -5.43 4.55
N ASN A 53 5.39 -5.71 3.26
CA ASN A 53 4.15 -6.33 2.79
C ASN A 53 4.00 -7.78 3.30
N THR A 54 5.10 -8.50 3.49
CA THR A 54 5.08 -9.84 4.12
C THR A 54 4.56 -9.76 5.55
N VAL A 55 5.05 -8.80 6.33
CA VAL A 55 4.61 -8.57 7.72
C VAL A 55 3.12 -8.19 7.74
N PHE A 56 2.71 -7.24 6.90
CA PHE A 56 1.32 -6.79 6.84
C PHE A 56 0.37 -7.90 6.39
N LEU A 57 0.74 -8.67 5.37
CA LEU A 57 -0.06 -9.81 4.93
C LEU A 57 -0.16 -10.91 6.01
N SER A 58 0.91 -11.13 6.79
CA SER A 58 0.87 -12.13 7.87
C SER A 58 -0.09 -11.74 9.00
N ILE A 59 -0.16 -10.45 9.33
CA ILE A 59 -1.15 -9.93 10.28
C ILE A 59 -2.56 -10.02 9.70
N ALA A 60 -2.72 -9.63 8.44
CA ALA A 60 -4.01 -9.72 7.76
C ALA A 60 -4.48 -11.17 7.64
N LEU A 61 -3.56 -12.11 7.41
CA LEU A 61 -3.85 -13.54 7.34
C LEU A 61 -4.41 -14.07 8.65
N GLY A 62 -3.76 -13.76 9.78
CA GLY A 62 -4.25 -14.17 11.09
C GLY A 62 -5.62 -13.55 11.41
N TRP A 63 -5.85 -12.30 11.03
CA TRP A 63 -7.15 -11.66 11.22
C TRP A 63 -8.22 -12.21 10.27
N ALA A 64 -7.89 -12.48 9.01
CA ALA A 64 -8.78 -13.13 8.05
C ALA A 64 -9.25 -14.50 8.56
N GLU A 65 -8.36 -15.30 9.15
CA GLU A 65 -8.71 -16.60 9.72
C GLU A 65 -9.70 -16.47 10.90
N VAL A 66 -9.52 -15.45 11.75
CA VAL A 66 -10.47 -15.16 12.86
C VAL A 66 -11.84 -14.71 12.35
N LEU A 67 -11.86 -13.98 11.24
CA LEU A 67 -13.09 -13.48 10.62
C LEU A 67 -13.76 -14.50 9.67
N GLU A 68 -13.12 -15.64 9.44
CA GLU A 68 -13.53 -16.64 8.44
C GLU A 68 -13.67 -16.00 7.04
N ALA A 69 -12.76 -15.07 6.70
CA ALA A 69 -12.78 -14.34 5.45
C ALA A 69 -12.10 -15.14 4.32
N ASP A 70 -12.70 -15.14 3.14
CA ASP A 70 -12.17 -15.82 1.95
C ASP A 70 -11.13 -15.00 1.18
N ASP A 71 -11.15 -13.66 1.34
CA ASP A 71 -10.34 -12.75 0.54
C ASP A 71 -9.58 -11.73 1.43
N ILE A 72 -8.30 -11.51 1.09
CA ILE A 72 -7.51 -10.37 1.58
C ILE A 72 -7.22 -9.45 0.40
N PHE A 73 -7.55 -8.18 0.50
CA PHE A 73 -7.25 -7.18 -0.52
C PHE A 73 -5.99 -6.40 -0.15
N ILE A 74 -5.08 -6.24 -1.12
CA ILE A 74 -3.88 -5.43 -0.98
C ILE A 74 -3.70 -4.51 -2.20
N GLY A 75 -3.33 -3.26 -1.95
CA GLY A 75 -3.19 -2.21 -2.97
C GLY A 75 -1.80 -2.18 -3.63
N VAL A 76 -1.16 -3.31 -3.83
CA VAL A 76 0.11 -3.38 -4.56
C VAL A 76 -0.07 -3.02 -6.03
N ASN A 77 0.96 -2.38 -6.61
CA ASN A 77 1.00 -1.98 -8.01
C ASN A 77 2.38 -2.30 -8.58
N ALA A 78 2.43 -2.98 -9.71
CA ALA A 78 3.65 -3.44 -10.36
C ALA A 78 4.02 -2.64 -11.63
N VAL A 79 3.07 -1.93 -12.24
CA VAL A 79 3.23 -1.30 -13.57
C VAL A 79 4.06 -0.03 -13.50
N ASP A 80 3.73 0.89 -12.60
CA ASP A 80 4.44 2.17 -12.46
C ASP A 80 5.51 2.06 -11.38
N TYR A 81 6.42 1.18 -11.57
CA TYR A 81 7.61 0.93 -10.78
C TYR A 81 7.59 1.43 -9.32
N SER A 82 7.37 0.55 -8.39
CA SER A 82 7.73 0.80 -7.00
C SER A 82 9.14 0.29 -6.66
N GLY A 83 9.71 -0.58 -7.50
CA GLY A 83 10.96 -1.26 -7.22
C GLY A 83 10.93 -2.19 -6.02
N TYR A 84 9.75 -2.38 -5.42
CA TYR A 84 9.60 -3.17 -4.21
C TYR A 84 9.41 -4.63 -4.54
N PRO A 85 10.31 -5.54 -4.09
CA PRO A 85 10.23 -6.97 -4.39
C PRO A 85 8.91 -7.61 -3.95
N ASP A 86 8.35 -7.12 -2.85
CA ASP A 86 7.12 -7.59 -2.22
C ASP A 86 5.82 -6.95 -2.77
N CYS A 87 5.90 -6.37 -3.97
CA CYS A 87 4.75 -5.90 -4.75
C CYS A 87 4.54 -6.67 -6.05
N ARG A 88 5.38 -7.66 -6.36
CA ARG A 88 5.37 -8.39 -7.63
C ARG A 88 4.30 -9.49 -7.65
N PRO A 89 3.74 -9.82 -8.84
CA PRO A 89 2.74 -10.89 -8.97
C PRO A 89 3.21 -12.26 -8.49
N ASP A 90 4.46 -12.62 -8.78
CA ASP A 90 5.06 -13.90 -8.37
C ASP A 90 5.20 -14.00 -6.84
N TYR A 91 5.53 -12.89 -6.16
CA TYR A 91 5.55 -12.83 -4.70
C TYR A 91 4.14 -13.05 -4.12
N ILE A 92 3.12 -12.37 -4.66
CA ILE A 92 1.72 -12.51 -4.20
C ILE A 92 1.24 -13.96 -4.37
N ALA A 93 1.50 -14.59 -5.52
CA ALA A 93 1.13 -15.98 -5.77
C ALA A 93 1.82 -16.96 -4.82
N ALA A 94 3.11 -16.74 -4.52
CA ALA A 94 3.86 -17.55 -3.56
C ALA A 94 3.31 -17.37 -2.13
N TYR A 95 2.99 -16.13 -1.75
CA TYR A 95 2.41 -15.83 -0.44
C TYR A 95 1.03 -16.48 -0.28
N GLU A 96 0.14 -16.39 -1.27
CA GLU A 96 -1.17 -17.06 -1.27
C GLU A 96 -1.01 -18.57 -1.11
N SER A 97 -0.07 -19.16 -1.80
CA SER A 97 0.23 -20.60 -1.69
C SER A 97 0.67 -20.97 -0.27
N MET A 98 1.58 -20.19 0.31
CA MET A 98 2.04 -20.37 1.69
C MET A 98 0.89 -20.20 2.69
N ALA A 99 0.07 -19.16 2.54
CA ALA A 99 -1.06 -18.88 3.42
C ALA A 99 -2.04 -20.06 3.49
N ASN A 100 -2.35 -20.69 2.37
CA ASN A 100 -3.23 -21.85 2.29
C ASN A 100 -2.62 -23.15 2.85
N LEU A 101 -1.30 -23.20 2.99
CA LEU A 101 -0.61 -24.33 3.68
C LEU A 101 -0.49 -24.10 5.18
N ALA A 102 -0.43 -22.84 5.61
CA ALA A 102 -0.07 -22.44 6.97
C ALA A 102 -1.29 -22.20 7.89
N THR A 103 -2.51 -22.16 7.35
CA THR A 103 -3.73 -21.87 8.12
C THR A 103 -4.62 -23.09 8.31
N ARG A 104 -5.39 -23.10 9.39
CA ARG A 104 -6.40 -24.12 9.63
C ARG A 104 -7.43 -24.16 8.51
N ALA A 105 -7.92 -22.98 8.09
CA ALA A 105 -8.87 -22.85 7.00
C ALA A 105 -8.35 -23.53 5.72
N GLY A 106 -7.09 -23.25 5.33
CA GLY A 106 -6.46 -23.87 4.18
C GLY A 106 -6.35 -25.40 4.28
N THR A 107 -6.02 -25.93 5.45
CA THR A 107 -5.92 -27.39 5.68
C THR A 107 -7.28 -28.09 5.70
N GLU A 108 -8.35 -27.37 6.04
CA GLU A 108 -9.73 -27.85 6.03
C GLU A 108 -10.42 -27.67 4.65
N GLY A 109 -9.69 -27.17 3.65
CA GLY A 109 -10.18 -27.03 2.27
C GLY A 109 -10.82 -25.68 1.95
N HIS A 110 -10.82 -24.74 2.90
CA HIS A 110 -11.26 -23.35 2.69
C HIS A 110 -10.10 -22.53 2.16
N ARG A 111 -10.15 -22.14 0.88
CA ARG A 111 -9.07 -21.39 0.25
C ARG A 111 -9.24 -19.89 0.40
N LEU A 112 -8.27 -19.29 1.09
CA LEU A 112 -8.08 -17.84 1.12
C LEU A 112 -7.41 -17.37 -0.18
N ARG A 113 -7.82 -16.20 -0.70
CA ARG A 113 -7.27 -15.56 -1.88
C ARG A 113 -6.72 -14.18 -1.55
N ILE A 114 -5.60 -13.84 -2.18
CA ILE A 114 -5.04 -12.49 -2.10
C ILE A 114 -5.42 -11.71 -3.35
N ARG A 115 -6.29 -10.73 -3.18
CA ARG A 115 -6.81 -9.89 -4.26
C ARG A 115 -5.95 -8.65 -4.45
N THR A 116 -5.48 -8.47 -5.66
CA THR A 116 -4.59 -7.35 -6.06
C THR A 116 -5.20 -6.55 -7.22
N PRO A 117 -6.34 -5.87 -7.01
CA PRO A 117 -7.12 -5.25 -8.09
C PRO A 117 -6.41 -4.12 -8.83
N LEU A 118 -5.24 -3.68 -8.33
CA LEU A 118 -4.48 -2.56 -8.87
C LEU A 118 -3.13 -3.00 -9.48
N ILE A 119 -2.80 -4.29 -9.46
CA ILE A 119 -1.43 -4.76 -9.71
C ILE A 119 -0.94 -4.44 -11.14
N ASP A 120 -1.83 -4.54 -12.12
CA ASP A 120 -1.55 -4.32 -13.54
C ASP A 120 -2.00 -2.93 -14.04
N LEU A 121 -2.45 -2.04 -13.15
CA LEU A 121 -2.94 -0.72 -13.52
C LEU A 121 -1.83 0.33 -13.42
N SER A 122 -1.78 1.26 -14.38
CA SER A 122 -1.00 2.49 -14.25
C SER A 122 -1.59 3.40 -13.17
N LYS A 123 -0.81 4.37 -12.68
CA LYS A 123 -1.31 5.37 -11.72
C LYS A 123 -2.51 6.14 -12.26
N ALA A 124 -2.51 6.47 -13.55
CA ALA A 124 -3.62 7.14 -14.20
C ALA A 124 -4.90 6.28 -14.19
N GLU A 125 -4.79 4.99 -14.48
CA GLU A 125 -5.92 4.06 -14.43
C GLU A 125 -6.45 3.88 -13.01
N ILE A 126 -5.56 3.81 -12.02
CA ILE A 126 -5.94 3.77 -10.60
C ILE A 126 -6.74 5.02 -10.20
N VAL A 127 -6.27 6.21 -10.61
CA VAL A 127 -6.97 7.48 -10.35
C VAL A 127 -8.35 7.48 -11.01
N LYS A 128 -8.44 7.15 -12.30
CA LYS A 128 -9.71 7.08 -13.05
C LYS A 128 -10.70 6.10 -12.42
N ARG A 129 -10.20 4.92 -12.05
CA ARG A 129 -11.03 3.90 -11.40
C ARG A 129 -11.55 4.36 -10.04
N GLY A 130 -10.69 4.99 -9.23
CA GLY A 130 -11.09 5.53 -7.93
C GLY A 130 -12.15 6.62 -8.06
N VAL A 131 -11.99 7.56 -9.02
CA VAL A 131 -13.00 8.59 -9.31
C VAL A 131 -14.33 7.95 -9.71
N ALA A 132 -14.30 6.97 -10.60
CA ALA A 132 -15.51 6.25 -11.03
C ALA A 132 -16.22 5.50 -9.88
N LEU A 133 -15.47 5.10 -8.86
CA LEU A 133 -15.99 4.47 -7.64
C LEU A 133 -16.36 5.47 -6.53
N GLY A 134 -16.22 6.78 -6.77
CA GLY A 134 -16.53 7.81 -5.80
C GLY A 134 -15.50 7.98 -4.68
N VAL A 135 -14.25 7.55 -4.89
CA VAL A 135 -13.18 7.73 -3.91
C VAL A 135 -12.86 9.23 -3.76
N ASP A 136 -12.98 9.74 -2.54
CA ASP A 136 -12.49 11.08 -2.19
C ASP A 136 -10.96 11.05 -1.98
N TYR A 137 -10.23 11.43 -3.00
CA TYR A 137 -8.77 11.50 -2.93
C TYR A 137 -8.24 12.60 -1.99
N GLY A 138 -9.07 13.54 -1.56
CA GLY A 138 -8.72 14.51 -0.52
C GLY A 138 -8.50 13.88 0.86
N LEU A 139 -9.02 12.67 1.10
CA LEU A 139 -8.78 11.89 2.31
C LEU A 139 -7.43 11.13 2.29
N THR A 140 -6.77 11.09 1.13
CA THR A 140 -5.57 10.27 0.92
C THR A 140 -4.29 11.11 0.93
N VAL A 141 -3.21 10.54 1.47
CA VAL A 141 -1.87 11.13 1.48
C VAL A 141 -0.88 10.09 0.97
N SER A 142 -0.10 10.44 -0.06
CA SER A 142 0.92 9.57 -0.63
C SER A 142 2.35 9.95 -0.18
N CYS A 143 2.54 11.16 0.32
CA CYS A 143 3.85 11.71 0.65
C CYS A 143 4.58 10.89 1.72
N TYR A 144 5.87 10.61 1.49
CA TYR A 144 6.75 9.96 2.47
C TYR A 144 7.13 10.86 3.65
N GLN A 145 7.01 12.19 3.47
CA GLN A 145 7.40 13.23 4.43
C GLN A 145 6.24 14.22 4.66
N ALA A 146 5.00 13.73 4.73
CA ALA A 146 3.87 14.57 5.06
C ALA A 146 4.05 15.15 6.47
N ASP A 147 3.64 16.42 6.65
CA ASP A 147 3.62 17.03 7.99
C ASP A 147 2.41 16.55 8.81
N ASP A 148 2.33 16.99 10.06
CA ASP A 148 1.26 16.61 11.00
C ASP A 148 -0.14 17.03 10.52
N ASP A 149 -0.23 18.09 9.70
CA ASP A 149 -1.45 18.54 9.05
C ASP A 149 -1.81 17.73 7.79
N GLY A 150 -0.95 16.76 7.39
CA GLY A 150 -1.11 15.93 6.21
C GLY A 150 -0.76 16.65 4.90
N ARG A 151 0.00 17.79 4.95
CA ARG A 151 0.49 18.46 3.73
C ARG A 151 1.68 17.72 3.16
N ALA A 152 1.68 17.52 1.85
CA ALA A 152 2.71 16.79 1.15
C ALA A 152 3.93 17.67 0.81
N CYS A 153 5.14 17.09 0.79
CA CYS A 153 6.37 17.83 0.45
C CYS A 153 6.46 18.24 -1.03
N GLY A 154 5.75 17.54 -1.92
CA GLY A 154 5.75 17.81 -3.35
C GLY A 154 6.97 17.30 -4.14
N VAL A 155 8.06 16.85 -3.48
CA VAL A 155 9.35 16.55 -4.12
C VAL A 155 9.75 15.08 -4.06
N CYS A 156 9.32 14.31 -3.06
CA CYS A 156 9.66 12.88 -2.98
C CYS A 156 9.04 12.06 -4.12
N ASP A 157 9.56 10.86 -4.37
CA ASP A 157 9.08 9.97 -5.44
C ASP A 157 7.57 9.74 -5.39
N SER A 158 7.03 9.49 -4.20
CA SER A 158 5.61 9.26 -4.05
C SER A 158 4.75 10.47 -4.43
N CYS A 159 5.21 11.69 -4.15
CA CYS A 159 4.53 12.92 -4.58
C CYS A 159 4.61 13.09 -6.10
N ARG A 160 5.77 12.80 -6.71
CA ARG A 160 5.93 12.88 -8.17
C ARG A 160 5.06 11.88 -8.90
N LEU A 161 5.08 10.62 -8.46
CA LEU A 161 4.24 9.56 -9.03
C LEU A 161 2.74 9.85 -8.88
N ARG A 162 2.33 10.41 -7.74
CA ARG A 162 0.94 10.83 -7.53
C ARG A 162 0.55 11.93 -8.51
N ARG A 163 1.31 13.01 -8.56
CA ARG A 163 1.04 14.15 -9.46
C ARG A 163 0.97 13.70 -10.92
N PHE A 164 1.96 12.92 -11.36
CA PHE A 164 1.96 12.33 -12.70
C PHE A 164 0.71 11.48 -12.98
N GLY A 165 0.29 10.65 -12.01
CA GLY A 165 -0.91 9.82 -12.14
C GLY A 165 -2.19 10.64 -12.33
N PHE A 166 -2.37 11.72 -11.54
CA PHE A 166 -3.51 12.62 -11.67
C PHE A 166 -3.50 13.42 -12.98
N GLU A 167 -2.35 13.96 -13.36
CA GLU A 167 -2.16 14.68 -14.62
C GLU A 167 -2.48 13.77 -15.82
N ALA A 168 -1.92 12.57 -15.89
CA ALA A 168 -2.16 11.60 -16.94
C ALA A 168 -3.61 11.06 -16.94
N ALA A 169 -4.29 11.13 -15.81
CA ALA A 169 -5.70 10.81 -15.71
C ALA A 169 -6.62 11.93 -16.21
N GLY A 170 -6.12 13.17 -16.32
CA GLY A 170 -6.92 14.36 -16.59
C GLY A 170 -7.83 14.75 -15.42
N VAL A 171 -7.38 14.49 -14.18
CA VAL A 171 -8.12 14.74 -12.94
C VAL A 171 -7.28 15.66 -12.05
N ASP A 172 -7.91 16.65 -11.43
CA ASP A 172 -7.23 17.55 -10.49
C ASP A 172 -6.78 16.78 -9.22
N ASP A 173 -5.52 16.94 -8.82
CA ASP A 173 -5.00 16.35 -7.58
C ASP A 173 -5.41 17.22 -6.37
N PRO A 174 -6.26 16.72 -5.47
CA PRO A 174 -6.71 17.48 -4.30
C PRO A 174 -5.67 17.55 -3.18
N THR A 175 -4.44 17.08 -3.42
CA THR A 175 -3.39 17.06 -2.40
C THR A 175 -2.97 18.48 -2.00
N ARG A 176 -2.94 18.74 -0.69
CA ARG A 176 -2.37 19.98 -0.15
C ARG A 176 -0.86 19.83 -0.05
N TYR A 177 -0.15 20.62 -0.84
CA TYR A 177 1.31 20.70 -0.80
C TYR A 177 1.78 21.82 0.12
N ARG A 178 2.95 21.67 0.74
CA ARG A 178 3.65 22.70 1.51
C ARG A 178 4.74 23.38 0.70
#